data_9b8ccbc2b9e5a658e1ade923ae9978c0
#
_entry.id   9b8ccbc2b9e5a658e1ade923ae9978c0
#
_cell.length_a   1.000
_cell.length_b   1.000
_cell.length_c   1.000
_cell.angle_alpha   90.00
_cell.angle_beta   90.00
_cell.angle_gamma   90.00
#
_symmetry.space_group_name_H-M   'P 1'
#
loop_
_entity.id
_entity.type
_entity.pdbx_description
1 polymer ?
#
loop_
_entity_poly.entity_id
_entity_poly.type
_entity_poly.pdbx_seq_one_letter_code
_entity_poly.pdbx_strand_id
1 'polypeptide(L)' 'MKILIACEESQEVCRAFRELGFEAYSCDLQECSGGKPEWHIVGDAVKEAYSGKYDMMI' A
#
# COMPACT_ATOMS: atom_id res chain seq x y z
N MET A 1 3.37 -11.89 -5.66
CA MET A 1 3.46 -10.56 -6.27
C MET A 1 3.27 -9.50 -5.21
N LYS A 2 4.12 -8.51 -5.21
CA LYS A 2 4.10 -7.44 -4.21
C LYS A 2 3.53 -6.18 -4.84
N ILE A 3 2.45 -5.65 -4.26
CA ILE A 3 1.67 -4.56 -4.86
C ILE A 3 1.67 -3.34 -3.94
N LEU A 4 1.95 -2.17 -4.52
CA LEU A 4 1.85 -0.90 -3.82
C LEU A 4 0.57 -0.18 -4.24
N ILE A 5 -0.26 0.17 -3.27
CA ILE A 5 -1.46 0.98 -3.51
C ILE A 5 -1.14 2.41 -3.12
N ALA A 6 -1.00 3.28 -4.11
CA ALA A 6 -0.59 4.66 -3.87
C ALA A 6 -1.76 5.52 -3.40
N CYS A 7 -1.46 6.42 -2.48
CA CYS A 7 -2.42 7.41 -1.98
C CYS A 7 -3.68 6.76 -1.40
N GLU A 8 -3.48 5.74 -0.56
CA GLU A 8 -4.62 5.01 0.00
C GLU A 8 -4.56 4.94 1.53
N GLU A 9 -4.99 5.99 2.16
CA GLU A 9 -5.08 6.08 3.61
C GLU A 9 -6.14 5.11 4.17
N SER A 10 -7.24 4.87 3.43
CA SER A 10 -8.33 4.00 3.88
C SER A 10 -7.99 2.50 3.85
N GLN A 11 -7.02 2.11 3.05
CA GLN A 11 -6.60 0.71 2.87
C GLN A 11 -7.68 -0.21 2.28
N GLU A 12 -8.70 0.33 1.66
CA GLU A 12 -9.80 -0.49 1.12
C GLU A 12 -9.32 -1.41 0.00
N VAL A 13 -8.57 -0.88 -0.97
CA VAL A 13 -8.03 -1.67 -2.07
C VAL A 13 -6.93 -2.59 -1.58
N CYS A 14 -6.08 -2.10 -0.70
CA CYS A 14 -5.01 -2.89 -0.09
C CYS A 14 -5.58 -4.14 0.58
N ARG A 15 -6.61 -3.98 1.41
CA ARG A 15 -7.23 -5.11 2.10
C ARG A 15 -7.87 -6.08 1.13
N ALA A 16 -8.51 -5.56 0.07
CA ALA A 16 -9.12 -6.43 -0.95
C ALA A 16 -8.09 -7.32 -1.64
N PHE A 17 -6.93 -6.74 -2.02
CA PHE A 17 -5.87 -7.55 -2.61
C PHE A 17 -5.31 -8.56 -1.63
N ARG A 18 -5.20 -8.21 -0.35
CA ARG A 18 -4.73 -9.14 0.68
C ARG A 18 -5.69 -10.32 0.85
N GLU A 19 -6.99 -10.08 0.76
CA GLU A 19 -7.99 -11.16 0.81
C GLU A 19 -7.85 -12.11 -0.37
N LEU A 20 -7.36 -11.62 -1.51
CA LEU A 20 -7.10 -12.45 -2.68
C LEU A 20 -5.75 -13.18 -2.59
N GLY A 21 -4.99 -12.96 -1.53
CA GLY A 21 -3.72 -13.65 -1.33
C GLY A 21 -2.49 -12.90 -1.81
N PHE A 22 -2.63 -11.65 -2.24
CA PHE A 22 -1.48 -10.85 -2.67
C PHE A 22 -0.84 -10.12 -1.51
N GLU A 23 0.47 -9.91 -1.61
CA GLU A 23 1.19 -9.08 -0.64
C GLU A 23 1.05 -7.62 -1.07
N ALA A 24 0.09 -6.91 -0.47
CA ALA A 24 -0.23 -5.54 -0.83
C ALA A 24 0.07 -4.58 0.32
N TYR A 25 0.52 -3.38 -0.03
CA TYR A 25 0.82 -2.32 0.93
C TYR A 25 0.16 -1.03 0.47
N SER A 26 -0.48 -0.31 1.39
CA SER A 26 -0.98 1.03 1.13
C SER A 26 0.10 2.05 1.44
N CYS A 27 0.07 3.19 0.75
CA CYS A 27 1.01 4.28 0.98
C CYS A 27 0.30 5.61 0.89
N ASP A 28 0.53 6.48 1.86
CA ASP A 28 -0.03 7.82 1.89
C ASP A 28 0.84 8.69 2.79
N LEU A 29 0.74 10.01 2.62
CA LEU A 29 1.42 10.95 3.51
C LEU A 29 0.78 10.95 4.90
N GLN A 30 -0.50 10.57 4.99
CA GLN A 30 -1.23 10.45 6.24
C GLN A 30 -1.14 9.04 6.77
N GLU A 31 -1.34 8.89 8.08
CA GLU A 31 -1.50 7.57 8.69
C GLU A 31 -2.80 6.92 8.20
N CYS A 32 -2.83 5.59 8.22
CA CYS A 32 -3.98 4.86 7.71
C CYS A 32 -5.16 4.92 8.68
N SER A 33 -6.38 4.86 8.13
CA SER A 33 -7.59 4.70 8.90
C SER A 33 -8.20 3.31 8.73
N GLY A 34 -7.60 2.46 7.92
CA GLY A 34 -8.12 1.13 7.62
C GLY A 34 -7.89 0.07 8.69
N GLY A 35 -7.15 0.40 9.74
CA GLY A 35 -6.95 -0.50 10.87
C GLY A 35 -5.81 -1.50 10.73
N LYS A 36 -5.02 -1.40 9.66
CA LYS A 36 -3.90 -2.31 9.40
C LYS A 36 -2.60 -1.54 9.19
N PRO A 37 -2.06 -0.90 10.25
CA PRO A 37 -0.85 -0.09 10.11
C PRO A 37 0.37 -0.90 9.65
N GLU A 38 0.38 -2.20 9.89
CA GLU A 38 1.47 -3.07 9.46
C GLU A 38 1.56 -3.18 7.92
N TRP A 39 0.49 -2.83 7.21
CA TRP A 39 0.46 -2.84 5.75
C TRP A 39 0.50 -1.44 5.17
N HIS A 40 0.78 -0.44 5.98
CA HIS A 40 0.72 0.96 5.57
C HIS A 40 2.09 1.61 5.67
N ILE A 41 2.44 2.35 4.64
CA ILE A 41 3.69 3.12 4.58
C ILE A 41 3.32 4.59 4.60
N VAL A 42 3.74 5.30 5.64
CA VAL A 42 3.56 6.75 5.70
C VAL A 42 4.73 7.39 4.96
N GLY A 43 4.45 7.97 3.81
CA GLY A 43 5.48 8.57 3.00
C GLY A 43 5.00 8.92 1.60
N ASP A 44 5.96 9.33 0.77
CA ASP A 44 5.71 9.70 -0.61
C ASP A 44 5.62 8.44 -1.47
N ALA A 45 4.45 8.23 -2.09
CA ALA A 45 4.21 7.03 -2.90
C ALA A 45 5.16 6.95 -4.11
N VAL A 46 5.55 8.09 -4.67
CA VAL A 46 6.48 8.11 -5.81
C VAL A 46 7.85 7.61 -5.38
N LYS A 47 8.35 8.08 -4.23
CA LYS A 47 9.62 7.60 -3.68
C LYS A 47 9.55 6.11 -3.37
N GLU A 48 8.45 5.66 -2.81
CA GLU A 48 8.28 4.25 -2.47
C GLU A 48 8.26 3.39 -3.75
N ALA A 49 7.60 3.85 -4.80
CA ALA A 49 7.59 3.16 -6.08
C ALA A 49 8.99 3.03 -6.69
N TYR A 50 9.81 4.07 -6.57
CA TYR A 50 11.18 4.05 -7.08
C TYR A 50 12.13 3.15 -6.28
N SER A 51 11.68 2.68 -5.11
CA SER A 51 12.53 1.78 -4.31
C SER A 51 12.81 0.44 -4.98
N GLY A 52 12.01 0.08 -5.99
CA GLY A 52 12.17 -1.18 -6.72
C GLY A 52 11.65 -2.40 -5.97
N LYS A 53 10.95 -2.23 -4.87
CA LYS A 53 10.45 -3.33 -4.04
C LYS A 53 9.17 -3.98 -4.57
N TYR A 54 8.46 -3.29 -5.46
CA TYR A 54 7.11 -3.69 -5.84
C TYR A 54 7.04 -4.16 -7.27
N ASP A 55 6.17 -5.15 -7.53
CA ASP A 55 5.93 -5.67 -8.87
C ASP A 55 4.89 -4.84 -9.62
N MET A 56 3.99 -4.18 -8.88
CA MET A 56 2.92 -3.39 -9.47
C MET A 56 2.54 -2.25 -8.54
N MET A 57 2.11 -1.13 -9.11
CA MET A 57 1.56 0.01 -8.37
C MET A 57 0.20 0.39 -8.95
N ILE A 58 -0.72 0.66 -8.07
CA ILE A 58 -2.06 1.13 -8.43
C ILE A 58 -2.32 2.51 -7.85
#